data_4ebf293b5e245b3da628b2fb273efee5
#
_entry.id   4ebf293b5e245b3da628b2fb273efee5
#
_cell.length_a   1.000
_cell.length_b   1.000
_cell.length_c   1.000
_cell.angle_alpha   90.00
_cell.angle_beta   90.00
_cell.angle_gamma   90.00
#
_symmetry.space_group_name_H-M   'P 1'
#
loop_
_entity.id
_entity.type
_entity.pdbx_description
1 polymer ?
#
loop_
_entity_poly.entity_id
_entity_poly.type
_entity_poly.pdbx_seq_one_letter_code
_entity_poly.pdbx_strand_id
1 'polypeptide(L)'
;MRRIAVLTAAAWMLSSALARGQWTEKKTLTIDGANKVVAAAVAEARKRNTTGAIAVVDDGGNLMAVERIDGTFAAGGLISIGKARTAALFKKPTSFFEDLINKGRTAMTTVNDFTPLRGGVPITVDGAIVGAVGVSGASSAAEDEELAVLAAAAVTAPAGKVSYFDSTQVRDAFAKGSVLFDQGERYMVHASRRDGAGQAEVHAKDADIIYVLDGTAALVTGGTVVEPKTTAPDEIRGREIQGGDTRQLTKGDVLIVPAGTPHWFQKVPGIFTYYVVKVR
;
A
#
# COMPACT_ATOMS: atom_id res chain seq x y z
N MET A 1 28.79 -65.15 39.94
CA MET A 1 27.61 -64.31 40.01
C MET A 1 27.95 -62.92 39.50
N ARG A 2 27.73 -62.61 38.24
CA ARG A 2 27.76 -61.26 37.60
C ARG A 2 27.76 -61.47 36.09
N ARG A 3 26.59 -61.67 35.52
CA ARG A 3 26.37 -61.53 34.05
C ARG A 3 24.86 -61.55 33.81
N ILE A 4 24.11 -60.50 34.14
CA ILE A 4 22.78 -60.21 33.59
C ILE A 4 22.54 -58.73 33.89
N ALA A 5 22.83 -57.85 33.00
CA ALA A 5 22.30 -56.45 32.93
C ALA A 5 22.89 -55.65 31.77
N VAL A 6 22.80 -56.13 30.53
CA VAL A 6 23.07 -55.30 29.34
C VAL A 6 22.20 -55.80 28.17
N LEU A 7 20.91 -55.78 28.27
CA LEU A 7 20.05 -56.13 27.12
C LEU A 7 18.65 -55.49 27.14
N THR A 8 18.50 -54.34 27.82
CA THR A 8 17.18 -53.65 27.82
C THR A 8 17.22 -52.19 27.36
N ALA A 9 18.35 -51.70 26.82
CA ALA A 9 18.41 -50.29 26.35
C ALA A 9 18.32 -50.12 24.82
N ALA A 10 18.19 -51.19 24.04
CA ALA A 10 18.23 -51.08 22.55
C ALA A 10 16.82 -51.18 21.89
N ALA A 11 15.75 -51.35 22.65
CA ALA A 11 14.39 -51.52 22.08
C ALA A 11 13.52 -50.26 22.04
N TRP A 12 14.05 -49.07 22.48
CA TRP A 12 13.24 -47.84 22.56
C TRP A 12 13.61 -46.77 21.49
N MET A 13 14.49 -47.09 20.55
CA MET A 13 14.87 -46.13 19.49
C MET A 13 14.35 -46.44 18.08
N LEU A 14 13.41 -47.37 17.92
CA LEU A 14 12.88 -47.76 16.59
C LEU A 14 11.40 -47.53 16.39
N SER A 15 10.70 -46.78 17.24
CA SER A 15 9.25 -46.50 17.03
C SER A 15 8.89 -45.09 16.71
N SER A 16 9.83 -44.23 16.31
CA SER A 16 9.56 -42.87 15.83
C SER A 16 9.53 -42.73 14.31
N ALA A 17 9.50 -43.85 13.58
CA ALA A 17 9.36 -43.84 12.14
C ALA A 17 7.90 -44.14 11.78
N LEU A 18 7.19 -43.18 11.18
CA LEU A 18 5.95 -43.32 10.43
C LEU A 18 4.63 -43.20 11.20
N ALA A 19 4.48 -42.22 12.06
CA ALA A 19 3.18 -41.53 12.10
C ALA A 19 3.19 -40.43 11.00
N ARG A 20 3.10 -40.83 9.74
CA ARG A 20 2.65 -39.89 8.69
C ARG A 20 1.21 -39.55 9.07
N GLY A 21 1.00 -38.38 9.65
CA GLY A 21 -0.30 -37.94 10.08
C GLY A 21 -1.29 -38.01 8.91
N GLN A 22 -2.52 -38.35 9.23
CA GLN A 22 -3.65 -38.33 8.27
C GLN A 22 -4.07 -36.88 7.93
N TRP A 23 -3.26 -35.90 8.30
CA TRP A 23 -3.45 -34.49 8.07
C TRP A 23 -2.15 -33.84 7.56
N THR A 24 -2.30 -32.70 6.92
CA THR A 24 -1.17 -31.88 6.46
C THR A 24 -1.41 -30.42 6.81
N GLU A 25 -0.34 -29.70 7.12
CA GLU A 25 -0.39 -28.26 7.24
C GLU A 25 -0.43 -27.62 5.86
N LYS A 26 -1.25 -26.60 5.70
CA LYS A 26 -1.28 -25.77 4.50
C LYS A 26 -1.18 -24.29 4.86
N LYS A 27 -0.53 -23.53 4.00
CA LYS A 27 -0.56 -22.06 4.07
C LYS A 27 -1.89 -21.59 3.49
N THR A 28 -2.52 -20.62 4.16
CA THR A 28 -3.69 -19.91 3.65
C THR A 28 -3.53 -18.42 3.88
N LEU A 29 -4.24 -17.61 3.10
CA LEU A 29 -4.21 -16.16 3.21
C LEU A 29 -4.91 -15.72 4.51
N THR A 30 -4.33 -14.70 5.18
CA THR A 30 -4.98 -14.03 6.31
C THR A 30 -5.82 -12.86 5.82
N ILE A 31 -6.74 -12.36 6.66
CA ILE A 31 -7.53 -11.17 6.31
C ILE A 31 -6.63 -9.94 6.10
N ASP A 32 -5.55 -9.79 6.85
CA ASP A 32 -4.59 -8.70 6.66
C ASP A 32 -3.87 -8.81 5.31
N GLY A 33 -3.53 -10.05 4.90
CA GLY A 33 -2.99 -10.32 3.58
C GLY A 33 -3.98 -9.97 2.47
N ALA A 34 -5.26 -10.36 2.63
CA ALA A 34 -6.32 -10.03 1.68
C ALA A 34 -6.53 -8.51 1.55
N ASN A 35 -6.57 -7.78 2.66
CA ASN A 35 -6.70 -6.32 2.68
C ASN A 35 -5.50 -5.63 2.01
N LYS A 36 -4.28 -6.15 2.20
CA LYS A 36 -3.09 -5.65 1.47
C LYS A 36 -3.22 -5.79 -0.04
N VAL A 37 -3.73 -6.93 -0.51
CA VAL A 37 -3.96 -7.18 -1.94
C VAL A 37 -4.96 -6.20 -2.50
N VAL A 38 -6.11 -6.03 -1.84
CA VAL A 38 -7.14 -5.07 -2.25
C VAL A 38 -6.56 -3.66 -2.30
N ALA A 39 -5.91 -3.21 -1.22
CA ALA A 39 -5.34 -1.88 -1.15
C ALA A 39 -4.32 -1.59 -2.26
N ALA A 40 -3.48 -2.58 -2.61
CA ALA A 40 -2.50 -2.43 -3.69
C ALA A 40 -3.16 -2.27 -5.05
N ALA A 41 -4.20 -3.07 -5.36
CA ALA A 41 -4.95 -2.95 -6.61
C ALA A 41 -5.68 -1.61 -6.71
N VAL A 42 -6.35 -1.19 -5.63
CA VAL A 42 -7.08 0.10 -5.58
C VAL A 42 -6.14 1.29 -5.76
N ALA A 43 -4.99 1.28 -5.09
CA ALA A 43 -4.00 2.33 -5.22
C ALA A 43 -3.49 2.45 -6.67
N GLU A 44 -3.17 1.32 -7.30
CA GLU A 44 -2.71 1.32 -8.69
C GLU A 44 -3.80 1.72 -9.67
N ALA A 45 -5.04 1.26 -9.47
CA ALA A 45 -6.18 1.64 -10.31
C ALA A 45 -6.42 3.17 -10.26
N ARG A 46 -6.36 3.77 -9.07
CA ARG A 46 -6.48 5.23 -8.89
C ARG A 46 -5.35 5.98 -9.59
N LYS A 47 -4.12 5.48 -9.47
CA LYS A 47 -2.95 6.05 -10.16
C LYS A 47 -3.09 6.04 -11.67
N ARG A 48 -3.66 4.96 -12.23
CA ARG A 48 -3.94 4.84 -13.67
C ARG A 48 -5.20 5.56 -14.10
N ASN A 49 -5.92 6.18 -13.16
CA ASN A 49 -7.22 6.83 -13.41
C ASN A 49 -8.22 5.86 -14.07
N THR A 50 -8.25 4.61 -13.59
CA THR A 50 -9.16 3.57 -14.03
C THR A 50 -10.08 3.12 -12.89
N THR A 51 -11.15 2.41 -13.22
CA THR A 51 -12.10 1.84 -12.25
C THR A 51 -11.85 0.34 -12.08
N GLY A 52 -12.67 -0.33 -11.30
CA GLY A 52 -12.63 -1.78 -11.16
C GLY A 52 -13.21 -2.23 -9.82
N ALA A 53 -13.67 -3.47 -9.80
CA ALA A 53 -13.94 -4.19 -8.57
C ALA A 53 -12.83 -5.20 -8.35
N ILE A 54 -12.32 -5.25 -7.13
CA ILE A 54 -11.22 -6.11 -6.70
C ILE A 54 -11.77 -7.07 -5.66
N ALA A 55 -11.67 -8.37 -5.88
CA ALA A 55 -12.07 -9.39 -4.93
C ALA A 55 -10.89 -10.31 -4.60
N VAL A 56 -10.77 -10.68 -3.33
CA VAL A 56 -9.75 -11.62 -2.84
C VAL A 56 -10.45 -12.80 -2.17
N VAL A 57 -10.01 -14.00 -2.52
CA VAL A 57 -10.49 -15.26 -1.95
C VAL A 57 -9.34 -16.05 -1.32
N ASP A 58 -9.65 -16.93 -0.37
CA ASP A 58 -8.70 -17.89 0.15
C ASP A 58 -8.38 -19.01 -0.86
N ASP A 59 -7.57 -19.98 -0.48
CA ASP A 59 -7.20 -21.13 -1.34
C ASP A 59 -8.35 -22.10 -1.61
N GLY A 60 -9.45 -22.00 -0.86
CA GLY A 60 -10.72 -22.72 -1.06
C GLY A 60 -11.74 -21.95 -1.89
N GLY A 61 -11.42 -20.74 -2.36
CA GLY A 61 -12.31 -19.90 -3.15
C GLY A 61 -13.34 -19.13 -2.30
N ASN A 62 -13.19 -19.09 -0.98
CA ASN A 62 -14.09 -18.33 -0.10
C ASN A 62 -13.72 -16.86 -0.11
N LEU A 63 -14.73 -15.99 -0.24
CA LEU A 63 -14.54 -14.54 -0.26
C LEU A 63 -13.97 -14.04 1.07
N MET A 64 -12.86 -13.32 1.01
CA MET A 64 -12.22 -12.69 2.16
C MET A 64 -12.40 -11.17 2.16
N ALA A 65 -12.20 -10.52 1.01
CA ALA A 65 -12.33 -9.07 0.89
C ALA A 65 -12.79 -8.70 -0.52
N VAL A 66 -13.54 -7.60 -0.63
CA VAL A 66 -13.95 -7.02 -1.92
C VAL A 66 -14.06 -5.51 -1.77
N GLU A 67 -13.55 -4.80 -2.76
CA GLU A 67 -13.74 -3.34 -2.90
C GLU A 67 -14.16 -3.03 -4.34
N ARG A 68 -15.12 -2.13 -4.50
CA ARG A 68 -15.58 -1.65 -5.79
C ARG A 68 -15.35 -0.14 -5.87
N ILE A 69 -14.47 0.27 -6.76
CA ILE A 69 -14.17 1.69 -7.02
C ILE A 69 -15.39 2.33 -7.68
N ASP A 70 -15.65 3.59 -7.34
CA ASP A 70 -16.74 4.38 -7.91
C ASP A 70 -16.64 4.42 -9.45
N GLY A 71 -17.79 4.37 -10.12
CA GLY A 71 -17.84 4.31 -11.57
C GLY A 71 -17.69 2.92 -12.18
N THR A 72 -17.31 1.89 -11.40
CA THR A 72 -17.29 0.51 -11.90
C THR A 72 -18.70 0.03 -12.24
N PHE A 73 -18.86 -0.66 -13.38
CA PHE A 73 -20.16 -1.19 -13.81
C PHE A 73 -20.73 -2.19 -12.80
N ALA A 74 -22.06 -2.33 -12.77
CA ALA A 74 -22.77 -3.01 -11.69
C ALA A 74 -22.34 -4.48 -11.48
N ALA A 75 -22.10 -5.25 -12.56
CA ALA A 75 -21.71 -6.66 -12.48
C ALA A 75 -20.23 -6.86 -12.09
N GLY A 76 -19.40 -5.79 -12.07
CA GLY A 76 -17.96 -5.89 -11.83
C GLY A 76 -17.61 -6.64 -10.54
N GLY A 77 -18.36 -6.40 -9.48
CA GLY A 77 -18.15 -7.08 -8.19
C GLY A 77 -18.34 -8.60 -8.26
N LEU A 78 -19.43 -9.06 -8.88
CA LEU A 78 -19.69 -10.50 -9.05
C LEU A 78 -18.66 -11.16 -9.97
N ILE A 79 -18.30 -10.49 -11.06
CA ILE A 79 -17.30 -10.99 -12.00
C ILE A 79 -15.92 -11.07 -11.36
N SER A 80 -15.50 -10.08 -10.57
CA SER A 80 -14.23 -10.12 -9.87
C SER A 80 -14.16 -11.29 -8.87
N ILE A 81 -15.23 -11.56 -8.13
CA ILE A 81 -15.33 -12.72 -7.24
C ILE A 81 -15.21 -14.03 -8.05
N GLY A 82 -15.93 -14.15 -9.15
CA GLY A 82 -15.86 -15.32 -10.01
C GLY A 82 -14.49 -15.58 -10.59
N LYS A 83 -13.81 -14.52 -11.07
CA LYS A 83 -12.42 -14.58 -11.55
C LYS A 83 -11.46 -15.04 -10.43
N ALA A 84 -11.57 -14.48 -9.22
CA ALA A 84 -10.76 -14.88 -8.08
C ALA A 84 -10.98 -16.36 -7.72
N ARG A 85 -12.25 -16.80 -7.61
CA ARG A 85 -12.60 -18.21 -7.35
C ARG A 85 -12.01 -19.15 -8.39
N THR A 86 -12.20 -18.85 -9.65
CA THR A 86 -11.64 -19.65 -10.76
C THR A 86 -10.12 -19.76 -10.62
N ALA A 87 -9.43 -18.65 -10.37
CA ALA A 87 -7.98 -18.67 -10.22
C ALA A 87 -7.51 -19.50 -9.02
N ALA A 88 -8.19 -19.40 -7.88
CA ALA A 88 -7.86 -20.17 -6.66
C ALA A 88 -8.08 -21.67 -6.84
N LEU A 89 -9.28 -22.05 -7.29
CA LEU A 89 -9.71 -23.45 -7.35
C LEU A 89 -8.98 -24.23 -8.44
N PHE A 90 -8.71 -23.60 -9.59
CA PHE A 90 -7.99 -24.24 -10.71
C PHE A 90 -6.48 -24.00 -10.66
N LYS A 91 -5.99 -23.18 -9.71
CA LYS A 91 -4.56 -22.89 -9.51
C LYS A 91 -3.86 -22.35 -10.76
N LYS A 92 -4.57 -21.55 -11.55
CA LYS A 92 -4.10 -20.94 -12.80
C LYS A 92 -4.71 -19.55 -12.96
N PRO A 93 -4.00 -18.62 -13.63
CA PRO A 93 -4.60 -17.36 -14.06
C PRO A 93 -5.81 -17.63 -14.98
N THR A 94 -6.85 -16.80 -14.87
CA THR A 94 -8.05 -16.96 -15.69
C THR A 94 -7.80 -16.69 -17.17
N SER A 95 -6.77 -15.92 -17.53
CA SER A 95 -6.30 -15.75 -18.92
C SER A 95 -5.94 -17.08 -19.58
N PHE A 96 -5.36 -18.02 -18.84
CA PHE A 96 -5.07 -19.36 -19.36
C PHE A 96 -6.34 -20.07 -19.88
N PHE A 97 -7.44 -19.94 -19.18
CA PHE A 97 -8.71 -20.57 -19.57
C PHE A 97 -9.40 -19.81 -20.71
N GLU A 98 -9.37 -18.47 -20.67
CA GLU A 98 -9.86 -17.63 -21.75
C GLU A 98 -9.16 -17.98 -23.06
N ASP A 99 -7.84 -18.12 -23.05
CA ASP A 99 -7.05 -18.49 -24.22
C ASP A 99 -7.38 -19.90 -24.73
N LEU A 100 -7.64 -20.88 -23.84
CA LEU A 100 -8.05 -22.22 -24.23
C LEU A 100 -9.42 -22.22 -24.91
N ILE A 101 -10.39 -21.46 -24.37
CA ILE A 101 -11.72 -21.33 -24.94
C ILE A 101 -11.64 -20.66 -26.32
N ASN A 102 -10.87 -19.60 -26.44
CA ASN A 102 -10.64 -18.91 -27.72
C ASN A 102 -9.97 -19.81 -28.78
N LYS A 103 -9.19 -20.81 -28.34
CA LYS A 103 -8.62 -21.86 -29.21
C LYS A 103 -9.56 -23.02 -29.47
N GLY A 104 -10.85 -22.91 -29.10
CA GLY A 104 -11.90 -23.86 -29.42
C GLY A 104 -12.27 -24.87 -28.33
N ARG A 105 -11.66 -24.82 -27.15
CA ARG A 105 -12.04 -25.69 -26.01
C ARG A 105 -13.25 -25.15 -25.26
N THR A 106 -14.34 -24.92 -25.97
CA THR A 106 -15.57 -24.30 -25.46
C THR A 106 -16.30 -25.12 -24.39
N ALA A 107 -16.09 -26.44 -24.35
CA ALA A 107 -16.65 -27.31 -23.30
C ALA A 107 -16.28 -26.87 -21.87
N MET A 108 -15.22 -26.07 -21.68
CA MET A 108 -14.87 -25.54 -20.36
C MET A 108 -15.93 -24.58 -19.80
N THR A 109 -16.76 -23.98 -20.63
CA THR A 109 -17.84 -23.08 -20.19
C THR A 109 -18.98 -23.82 -19.50
N THR A 110 -19.02 -25.16 -19.54
CA THR A 110 -20.03 -25.97 -18.81
C THR A 110 -19.65 -26.27 -17.36
N VAL A 111 -18.46 -25.88 -16.92
CA VAL A 111 -18.03 -26.07 -15.54
C VAL A 111 -18.75 -25.05 -14.65
N ASN A 112 -19.39 -25.53 -13.57
CA ASN A 112 -20.08 -24.66 -12.61
C ASN A 112 -19.09 -23.76 -11.87
N ASP A 113 -19.54 -22.57 -11.49
CA ASP A 113 -18.75 -21.58 -10.74
C ASP A 113 -17.42 -21.20 -11.42
N PHE A 114 -17.39 -21.26 -12.74
CA PHE A 114 -16.23 -21.00 -13.57
C PHE A 114 -16.37 -19.67 -14.34
N THR A 115 -15.46 -18.74 -14.04
CA THR A 115 -15.42 -17.42 -14.69
C THR A 115 -14.10 -17.28 -15.45
N PRO A 116 -13.99 -17.81 -16.68
CA PRO A 116 -12.74 -17.83 -17.45
C PRO A 116 -12.48 -16.50 -18.17
N LEU A 117 -12.66 -15.40 -17.49
CA LEU A 117 -12.40 -14.06 -18.00
C LEU A 117 -11.09 -13.54 -17.42
N ARG A 118 -10.23 -12.97 -18.26
CA ARG A 118 -8.92 -12.41 -17.89
C ARG A 118 -9.05 -11.44 -16.69
N GLY A 119 -8.09 -11.51 -15.75
CA GLY A 119 -8.06 -10.67 -14.55
C GLY A 119 -8.20 -11.42 -13.23
N GLY A 120 -8.23 -12.77 -13.24
CA GLY A 120 -8.10 -13.61 -12.05
C GLY A 120 -6.68 -14.17 -11.93
N VAL A 121 -6.00 -13.98 -10.79
CA VAL A 121 -4.59 -14.35 -10.59
C VAL A 121 -4.40 -15.04 -9.24
N PRO A 122 -3.77 -16.24 -9.17
CA PRO A 122 -3.43 -16.88 -7.92
C PRO A 122 -2.43 -16.06 -7.09
N ILE A 123 -2.60 -16.04 -5.79
CA ILE A 123 -1.64 -15.47 -4.83
C ILE A 123 -0.74 -16.60 -4.35
N THR A 124 0.57 -16.48 -4.63
CA THR A 124 1.55 -17.53 -4.29
C THR A 124 2.54 -17.00 -3.25
N VAL A 125 2.73 -17.78 -2.17
CA VAL A 125 3.72 -17.51 -1.11
C VAL A 125 4.57 -18.76 -0.91
N ASP A 126 5.89 -18.64 -1.08
CA ASP A 126 6.87 -19.73 -0.98
C ASP A 126 6.44 -20.97 -1.81
N GLY A 127 5.98 -20.74 -3.03
CA GLY A 127 5.56 -21.81 -3.96
C GLY A 127 4.17 -22.41 -3.70
N ALA A 128 3.49 -22.04 -2.60
CA ALA A 128 2.14 -22.48 -2.29
C ALA A 128 1.11 -21.41 -2.71
N ILE A 129 0.03 -21.81 -3.36
CA ILE A 129 -1.11 -20.93 -3.62
C ILE A 129 -1.92 -20.80 -2.34
N VAL A 130 -2.00 -19.60 -1.80
CA VAL A 130 -2.65 -19.27 -0.53
C VAL A 130 -4.01 -18.58 -0.71
N GLY A 131 -4.35 -18.23 -1.92
CA GLY A 131 -5.58 -17.54 -2.32
C GLY A 131 -5.51 -17.06 -3.75
N ALA A 132 -6.42 -16.20 -4.15
CA ALA A 132 -6.38 -15.53 -5.44
C ALA A 132 -7.06 -14.15 -5.39
N VAL A 133 -6.70 -13.30 -6.35
CA VAL A 133 -7.32 -12.00 -6.58
C VAL A 133 -7.99 -11.99 -7.95
N GLY A 134 -9.15 -11.34 -8.04
CA GLY A 134 -9.85 -11.08 -9.28
C GLY A 134 -10.15 -9.59 -9.43
N VAL A 135 -9.87 -9.04 -10.60
CA VAL A 135 -10.17 -7.66 -10.96
C VAL A 135 -11.12 -7.65 -12.15
N SER A 136 -12.11 -6.76 -12.13
CA SER A 136 -13.06 -6.59 -13.22
C SER A 136 -13.58 -5.17 -13.30
N GLY A 137 -13.46 -4.53 -14.46
CA GLY A 137 -13.99 -3.21 -14.73
C GLY A 137 -12.95 -2.11 -14.88
N ALA A 138 -11.68 -2.47 -15.11
CA ALA A 138 -10.68 -1.56 -15.62
C ALA A 138 -10.95 -1.24 -17.09
N SER A 139 -10.12 -0.41 -17.73
CA SER A 139 -10.31 0.05 -19.11
C SER A 139 -10.24 -1.08 -20.13
N SER A 140 -9.65 -2.23 -19.77
CA SER A 140 -9.57 -3.43 -20.63
C SER A 140 -9.37 -4.70 -19.81
N ALA A 141 -9.63 -5.86 -20.41
CA ALA A 141 -9.34 -7.16 -19.81
C ALA A 141 -7.84 -7.36 -19.52
N ALA A 142 -6.96 -6.78 -20.32
CA ALA A 142 -5.52 -6.79 -20.10
C ALA A 142 -5.17 -5.98 -18.84
N GLU A 143 -5.76 -4.82 -18.66
CA GLU A 143 -5.55 -3.99 -17.47
C GLU A 143 -6.12 -4.63 -16.21
N ASP A 144 -7.27 -5.33 -16.28
CA ASP A 144 -7.78 -6.15 -15.18
C ASP A 144 -6.70 -7.16 -14.72
N GLU A 145 -6.02 -7.84 -15.66
CA GLU A 145 -4.98 -8.82 -15.34
C GLU A 145 -3.72 -8.16 -14.77
N GLU A 146 -3.27 -7.04 -15.33
CA GLU A 146 -2.11 -6.29 -14.82
C GLU A 146 -2.32 -5.83 -13.38
N LEU A 147 -3.50 -5.29 -13.06
CA LEU A 147 -3.85 -4.89 -11.70
C LEU A 147 -3.88 -6.11 -10.77
N ALA A 148 -4.43 -7.24 -11.22
CA ALA A 148 -4.47 -8.47 -10.43
C ALA A 148 -3.06 -9.04 -10.18
N VAL A 149 -2.16 -9.02 -11.16
CA VAL A 149 -0.76 -9.47 -11.02
C VAL A 149 -0.01 -8.61 -10.01
N LEU A 150 -0.12 -7.28 -10.12
CA LEU A 150 0.50 -6.34 -9.19
C LEU A 150 -0.03 -6.56 -7.76
N ALA A 151 -1.33 -6.71 -7.62
CA ALA A 151 -1.98 -6.92 -6.34
C ALA A 151 -1.56 -8.26 -5.68
N ALA A 152 -1.50 -9.36 -6.44
CA ALA A 152 -1.05 -10.65 -5.94
C ALA A 152 0.38 -10.61 -5.37
N ALA A 153 1.26 -9.81 -5.96
CA ALA A 153 2.63 -9.62 -5.50
C ALA A 153 2.73 -8.84 -4.17
N ALA A 154 1.71 -8.10 -3.77
CA ALA A 154 1.73 -7.28 -2.56
C ALA A 154 1.85 -8.11 -1.27
N VAL A 155 1.40 -9.36 -1.27
CA VAL A 155 1.51 -10.27 -0.10
C VAL A 155 2.96 -10.68 0.16
N THR A 156 3.74 -10.87 -0.90
CA THR A 156 5.15 -11.31 -0.82
C THR A 156 6.13 -10.15 -0.83
N ALA A 157 5.63 -8.91 -1.03
CA ALA A 157 6.49 -7.74 -0.97
C ALA A 157 7.16 -7.68 0.41
N PRO A 158 8.49 -7.60 0.48
CA PRO A 158 9.18 -7.51 1.75
C PRO A 158 8.66 -6.31 2.54
N ALA A 159 8.50 -6.48 3.86
CA ALA A 159 8.25 -5.34 4.73
C ALA A 159 9.32 -4.28 4.44
N GLY A 160 8.90 -3.01 4.33
CA GLY A 160 9.83 -1.93 4.04
C GLY A 160 11.04 -2.01 4.96
N LYS A 161 12.24 -1.79 4.43
CA LYS A 161 13.45 -1.75 5.27
C LYS A 161 13.32 -0.61 6.27
N VAL A 162 13.70 -0.87 7.51
CA VAL A 162 13.84 0.20 8.51
C VAL A 162 14.89 1.19 7.98
N SER A 163 14.52 2.45 7.89
CA SER A 163 15.44 3.54 7.60
C SER A 163 15.90 4.15 8.92
N TYR A 164 17.20 4.16 9.15
CA TYR A 164 17.81 4.73 10.33
C TYR A 164 18.75 5.87 9.91
N PHE A 165 18.62 6.99 10.57
CA PHE A 165 19.48 8.16 10.36
C PHE A 165 20.10 8.52 11.72
N ASP A 166 21.41 8.50 11.78
CA ASP A 166 22.12 8.89 13.00
C ASP A 166 22.05 10.40 13.24
N SER A 167 22.48 10.84 14.41
CA SER A 167 22.41 12.26 14.80
C SER A 167 23.24 13.18 13.90
N THR A 168 24.27 12.66 13.24
CA THR A 168 25.10 13.44 12.30
C THR A 168 24.34 13.66 11.00
N GLN A 169 23.78 12.60 10.43
CA GLN A 169 22.95 12.67 9.22
C GLN A 169 21.75 13.61 9.41
N VAL A 170 21.10 13.53 10.57
CA VAL A 170 19.97 14.41 10.92
C VAL A 170 20.42 15.87 11.02
N ARG A 171 21.53 16.16 11.69
CA ARG A 171 22.08 17.54 11.77
C ARG A 171 22.45 18.10 10.39
N ASP A 172 23.08 17.29 9.56
CA ASP A 172 23.46 17.69 8.19
C ASP A 172 22.24 17.98 7.33
N ALA A 173 21.16 17.19 7.49
CA ALA A 173 19.90 17.43 6.81
C ALA A 173 19.26 18.76 7.24
N PHE A 174 19.25 19.08 8.53
CA PHE A 174 18.76 20.37 9.05
C PHE A 174 19.64 21.55 8.61
N ALA A 175 20.97 21.38 8.58
CA ALA A 175 21.87 22.43 8.13
C ALA A 175 21.59 22.85 6.67
N LYS A 176 21.18 21.90 5.83
CA LYS A 176 20.85 22.10 4.41
C LYS A 176 19.37 22.40 4.16
N GLY A 177 18.48 22.13 5.12
CA GLY A 177 17.04 22.15 4.89
C GLY A 177 16.65 21.17 3.80
N SER A 178 16.84 19.85 4.03
CA SER A 178 16.74 18.83 2.99
C SER A 178 15.84 17.66 3.38
N VAL A 179 15.43 16.90 2.35
CA VAL A 179 14.71 15.64 2.53
C VAL A 179 15.59 14.66 3.30
N LEU A 180 15.08 14.14 4.40
CA LEU A 180 15.71 13.08 5.19
C LEU A 180 15.30 11.70 4.66
N PHE A 181 14.03 11.54 4.28
CA PHE A 181 13.49 10.29 3.75
C PHE A 181 12.33 10.56 2.80
N ASP A 182 12.28 9.84 1.68
CA ASP A 182 11.17 9.88 0.73
C ASP A 182 10.77 8.44 0.36
N GLN A 183 9.51 8.08 0.60
CA GLN A 183 8.93 6.80 0.22
C GLN A 183 7.98 6.95 -0.98
N GLY A 184 8.34 7.80 -1.93
CA GLY A 184 7.56 8.00 -3.15
C GLY A 184 6.15 8.53 -2.86
N GLU A 185 5.12 7.80 -3.26
CA GLU A 185 3.73 8.25 -3.20
C GLU A 185 3.06 8.08 -1.82
N ARG A 186 3.78 7.72 -0.76
CA ARG A 186 3.17 7.52 0.56
C ARG A 186 3.44 8.68 1.50
N TYR A 187 4.71 8.95 1.77
CA TYR A 187 5.11 10.04 2.64
C TYR A 187 6.58 10.42 2.44
N MET A 188 6.90 11.64 2.79
CA MET A 188 8.25 12.18 2.83
C MET A 188 8.51 12.82 4.19
N VAL A 189 9.73 12.68 4.72
CA VAL A 189 10.20 13.37 5.92
C VAL A 189 11.25 14.38 5.51
N HIS A 190 10.98 15.64 5.80
CA HIS A 190 11.90 16.75 5.52
C HIS A 190 12.41 17.36 6.83
N ALA A 191 13.72 17.50 6.95
CA ALA A 191 14.36 18.25 8.01
C ALA A 191 14.44 19.72 7.56
N SER A 192 13.52 20.53 8.06
CA SER A 192 13.33 21.91 7.61
C SER A 192 14.02 22.90 8.52
N ARG A 193 14.72 23.87 7.91
CA ARG A 193 15.35 25.01 8.58
C ARG A 193 14.96 26.30 7.86
N ARG A 194 14.53 27.28 8.62
CA ARG A 194 14.26 28.64 8.16
C ARG A 194 15.06 29.65 8.97
N ASP A 195 15.48 30.70 8.33
CA ASP A 195 16.12 31.89 8.94
C ASP A 195 15.43 33.20 8.56
N GLY A 196 14.26 33.08 7.91
CA GLY A 196 13.42 34.19 7.48
C GLY A 196 12.05 33.74 7.01
N ALA A 197 11.20 34.69 6.66
CA ALA A 197 9.88 34.47 6.12
C ALA A 197 9.93 33.63 4.83
N GLY A 198 8.91 32.80 4.62
CA GLY A 198 8.71 32.03 3.39
C GLY A 198 7.76 32.69 2.42
N GLN A 199 7.46 31.99 1.33
CA GLN A 199 6.35 32.28 0.44
C GLN A 199 5.06 31.59 0.96
N ALA A 200 3.91 32.05 0.53
CA ALA A 200 2.66 31.30 0.72
C ALA A 200 2.69 30.04 -0.15
N GLU A 201 2.27 28.93 0.43
CA GLU A 201 2.34 27.61 -0.20
C GLU A 201 0.96 26.91 -0.10
N VAL A 202 0.62 26.12 -1.15
CA VAL A 202 -0.51 25.20 -1.15
C VAL A 202 -0.05 23.90 -1.80
N HIS A 203 -0.17 22.81 -1.07
CA HIS A 203 0.05 21.46 -1.60
C HIS A 203 -1.30 20.84 -1.92
N ALA A 204 -1.60 20.63 -3.20
CA ALA A 204 -2.92 20.19 -3.62
C ALA A 204 -3.28 18.76 -3.13
N LYS A 205 -2.27 17.91 -2.96
CA LYS A 205 -2.45 16.49 -2.56
C LYS A 205 -1.81 16.15 -1.24
N ASP A 206 -0.76 16.86 -0.83
CA ASP A 206 0.00 16.53 0.38
C ASP A 206 -0.60 17.23 1.60
N ALA A 207 -0.81 16.47 2.68
CA ALA A 207 -1.01 17.02 4.01
C ALA A 207 0.33 17.15 4.73
N ASP A 208 0.58 18.28 5.40
CA ASP A 208 1.80 18.54 6.16
C ASP A 208 1.57 18.31 7.65
N ILE A 209 2.36 17.42 8.25
CA ILE A 209 2.48 17.28 9.71
C ILE A 209 3.78 17.94 10.12
N ILE A 210 3.68 19.08 10.81
CA ILE A 210 4.82 19.89 11.23
C ILE A 210 5.06 19.68 12.73
N TYR A 211 6.29 19.33 13.10
CA TYR A 211 6.74 19.25 14.49
C TYR A 211 7.90 20.21 14.72
N VAL A 212 7.69 21.20 15.60
CA VAL A 212 8.67 22.25 15.90
C VAL A 212 9.74 21.73 16.86
N LEU A 213 10.99 21.77 16.44
CA LEU A 213 12.13 21.33 17.22
C LEU A 213 12.78 22.47 18.01
N ASP A 214 12.93 23.65 17.38
CA ASP A 214 13.54 24.80 18.01
C ASP A 214 13.20 26.11 17.29
N GLY A 215 13.26 27.23 18.02
CA GLY A 215 12.93 28.55 17.52
C GLY A 215 11.44 28.89 17.59
N THR A 216 11.06 30.01 16.96
CA THR A 216 9.69 30.50 16.89
C THR A 216 9.34 30.99 15.51
N ALA A 217 8.07 30.87 15.11
CA ALA A 217 7.59 31.39 13.84
C ALA A 217 6.12 31.83 13.95
N ALA A 218 5.72 32.87 13.19
CA ALA A 218 4.33 33.15 12.92
C ALA A 218 3.91 32.45 11.64
N LEU A 219 2.93 31.56 11.74
CA LEU A 219 2.34 30.83 10.61
C LEU A 219 0.91 31.28 10.37
N VAL A 220 0.61 31.63 9.14
CA VAL A 220 -0.76 31.91 8.67
C VAL A 220 -1.31 30.68 7.95
N THR A 221 -2.53 30.26 8.25
CA THR A 221 -3.21 29.12 7.60
C THR A 221 -4.60 29.50 7.13
N GLY A 222 -5.04 28.95 6.00
CA GLY A 222 -6.29 29.35 5.35
C GLY A 222 -6.16 30.70 4.63
N GLY A 223 -7.28 31.35 4.36
CA GLY A 223 -7.30 32.61 3.60
C GLY A 223 -7.06 32.41 2.10
N THR A 224 -6.62 33.50 1.42
CA THR A 224 -6.42 33.53 -0.03
C THR A 224 -4.98 33.86 -0.36
N VAL A 225 -4.36 33.02 -1.20
CA VAL A 225 -3.00 33.26 -1.70
C VAL A 225 -2.99 34.45 -2.69
N VAL A 226 -2.11 35.37 -2.49
CA VAL A 226 -1.90 36.53 -3.38
C VAL A 226 -0.89 36.18 -4.46
N GLU A 227 -1.23 36.49 -5.71
CA GLU A 227 -0.40 36.19 -6.90
C GLU A 227 -0.02 34.70 -7.01
N PRO A 228 -1.02 33.77 -6.97
CA PRO A 228 -0.72 32.34 -6.99
C PRO A 228 -0.10 31.91 -8.32
N LYS A 229 0.94 31.10 -8.27
CA LYS A 229 1.62 30.49 -9.43
C LYS A 229 1.81 29.00 -9.15
N THR A 230 1.47 28.16 -10.12
CA THR A 230 1.85 26.74 -10.08
C THR A 230 3.35 26.63 -10.37
N THR A 231 4.11 26.14 -9.41
CA THR A 231 5.57 26.01 -9.50
C THR A 231 6.03 24.58 -9.81
N ALA A 232 5.18 23.59 -9.50
CA ALA A 232 5.35 22.19 -9.84
C ALA A 232 3.96 21.52 -9.90
N PRO A 233 3.83 20.28 -10.39
CA PRO A 233 2.59 19.53 -10.24
C PRO A 233 2.15 19.53 -8.77
N ASP A 234 0.88 19.87 -8.51
CA ASP A 234 0.27 19.94 -7.18
C ASP A 234 0.88 20.94 -6.17
N GLU A 235 1.79 21.84 -6.63
CA GLU A 235 2.44 22.89 -5.84
C GLU A 235 2.04 24.29 -6.35
N ILE A 236 1.44 25.09 -5.47
CA ILE A 236 1.11 26.48 -5.71
C ILE A 236 1.88 27.36 -4.73
N ARG A 237 2.51 28.41 -5.20
CA ARG A 237 3.20 29.40 -4.39
C ARG A 237 2.69 30.80 -4.69
N GLY A 238 2.75 31.66 -3.69
CA GLY A 238 2.37 33.07 -3.84
C GLY A 238 3.17 33.97 -2.92
N ARG A 239 2.92 35.27 -3.04
CA ARG A 239 3.66 36.26 -2.29
C ARG A 239 3.30 36.23 -0.80
N GLU A 240 2.03 36.14 -0.48
CA GLU A 240 1.47 36.21 0.88
C GLU A 240 0.08 35.57 0.94
N ILE A 241 -0.47 35.44 2.13
CA ILE A 241 -1.87 35.07 2.35
C ILE A 241 -2.63 36.28 2.91
N GLN A 242 -3.76 36.62 2.27
CA GLN A 242 -4.73 37.58 2.80
C GLN A 242 -5.84 36.85 3.58
N GLY A 243 -6.09 37.32 4.79
CA GLY A 243 -6.98 36.65 5.73
C GLY A 243 -6.29 35.39 6.32
N GLY A 244 -7.10 34.47 6.84
CA GLY A 244 -6.62 33.27 7.51
C GLY A 244 -6.27 33.48 8.99
N ASP A 245 -5.93 32.40 9.65
CA ASP A 245 -5.61 32.38 11.08
C ASP A 245 -4.10 32.39 11.29
N THR A 246 -3.61 33.34 12.08
CA THR A 246 -2.19 33.42 12.45
C THR A 246 -1.95 32.72 13.80
N ARG A 247 -0.98 31.82 13.82
CA ARG A 247 -0.53 31.12 15.03
C ARG A 247 0.95 31.38 15.26
N GLN A 248 1.31 31.60 16.54
CA GLN A 248 2.70 31.61 16.95
C GLN A 248 3.12 30.17 17.28
N LEU A 249 4.09 29.68 16.55
CA LEU A 249 4.66 28.34 16.75
C LEU A 249 5.91 28.47 17.63
N THR A 250 6.02 27.51 18.57
CA THR A 250 7.13 27.40 19.49
C THR A 250 7.61 25.94 19.57
N LYS A 251 8.76 25.73 20.17
CA LYS A 251 9.31 24.38 20.38
C LYS A 251 8.30 23.43 21.04
N GLY A 252 8.12 22.25 20.43
CA GLY A 252 7.22 21.20 20.87
C GLY A 252 5.83 21.27 20.24
N ASP A 253 5.49 22.34 19.51
CA ASP A 253 4.19 22.43 18.83
C ASP A 253 4.09 21.44 17.69
N VAL A 254 2.89 20.90 17.50
CA VAL A 254 2.49 20.09 16.33
C VAL A 254 1.38 20.80 15.61
N LEU A 255 1.52 20.90 14.28
CA LEU A 255 0.50 21.44 13.41
C LEU A 255 0.23 20.45 12.28
N ILE A 256 -1.05 20.26 11.94
CA ILE A 256 -1.48 19.47 10.78
C ILE A 256 -2.13 20.43 9.79
N VAL A 257 -1.57 20.54 8.60
CA VAL A 257 -2.13 21.31 7.49
C VAL A 257 -2.69 20.33 6.47
N PRO A 258 -4.02 20.22 6.32
CA PRO A 258 -4.62 19.34 5.32
C PRO A 258 -4.24 19.74 3.90
N ALA A 259 -4.25 18.78 2.98
CA ALA A 259 -4.08 19.03 1.55
C ALA A 259 -5.03 20.15 1.06
N GLY A 260 -4.55 20.97 0.14
CA GLY A 260 -5.28 22.09 -0.40
C GLY A 260 -5.37 23.32 0.51
N THR A 261 -4.86 23.26 1.74
CA THR A 261 -4.92 24.39 2.68
C THR A 261 -3.75 25.35 2.48
N PRO A 262 -3.99 26.65 2.17
CA PRO A 262 -2.95 27.66 2.12
C PRO A 262 -2.25 27.79 3.47
N HIS A 263 -0.90 27.90 3.44
CA HIS A 263 -0.13 28.15 4.64
C HIS A 263 1.13 28.96 4.32
N TRP A 264 1.57 29.76 5.30
CA TRP A 264 2.65 30.74 5.08
C TRP A 264 3.39 31.05 6.36
N PHE A 265 4.68 30.77 6.42
CA PHE A 265 5.56 31.25 7.47
C PHE A 265 5.81 32.74 7.27
N GLN A 266 4.92 33.57 7.83
CA GLN A 266 4.92 35.01 7.65
C GLN A 266 6.10 35.68 8.34
N LYS A 267 6.48 35.20 9.51
CA LYS A 267 7.58 35.78 10.30
C LYS A 267 8.38 34.67 11.00
N VAL A 268 9.70 34.75 10.84
CA VAL A 268 10.66 33.86 11.49
C VAL A 268 11.78 34.75 12.02
N PRO A 269 11.78 35.08 13.33
CA PRO A 269 12.69 36.09 13.89
C PRO A 269 14.13 35.61 14.05
N GLY A 270 14.41 34.33 13.90
CA GLY A 270 15.73 33.72 14.02
C GLY A 270 15.75 32.36 13.34
N ILE A 271 16.65 31.48 13.75
CA ILE A 271 16.68 30.10 13.21
C ILE A 271 15.46 29.35 13.77
N PHE A 272 14.70 28.75 12.86
CA PHE A 272 13.53 27.92 13.16
C PHE A 272 13.71 26.56 12.52
N THR A 273 13.70 25.48 13.31
CA THR A 273 13.89 24.12 12.85
C THR A 273 12.67 23.25 13.17
N TYR A 274 12.24 22.47 12.22
CA TYR A 274 11.07 21.60 12.37
C TYR A 274 11.16 20.40 11.41
N TYR A 275 10.58 19.28 11.80
CA TYR A 275 10.24 18.25 10.82
C TYR A 275 8.93 18.60 10.13
N VAL A 276 8.86 18.33 8.83
CA VAL A 276 7.58 18.19 8.15
C VAL A 276 7.50 16.79 7.56
N VAL A 277 6.41 16.09 7.90
CA VAL A 277 6.04 14.83 7.25
C VAL A 277 4.94 15.17 6.25
N LYS A 278 5.25 15.05 4.97
CA LYS A 278 4.26 15.17 3.90
C LYS A 278 3.62 13.81 3.66
N VAL A 279 2.31 13.73 3.85
CA VAL A 279 1.51 12.53 3.61
C VAL A 279 0.74 12.73 2.30
N ARG A 280 0.94 11.82 1.34
CA ARG A 280 0.41 11.86 -0.04
C ARG A 280 -0.81 10.97 -0.19
#